data_c8dfe68835b0efa80a7ac648193af8c7
#
_entry.id   c8dfe68835b0efa80a7ac648193af8c7
#
_cell.length_a   1.000
_cell.length_b   1.000
_cell.length_c   1.000
_cell.angle_alpha   90.00
_cell.angle_beta   90.00
_cell.angle_gamma   90.00
#
_symmetry.space_group_name_H-M   'P 1'
#
loop_
_entity.id
_entity.type
_entity.pdbx_description
1 polymer ?
#
loop_
_entity_poly.entity_id
_entity_poly.type
_entity_poly.pdbx_seq_one_letter_code
_entity_poly.pdbx_strand_id
1 'polypeptide(L)'
;AWTARPGDTRVYQLKPKSEINVVMLREDISKGQRMEAFTVEALTADGWKEIAKGTTVGYKRLIRIPAVEARQLRVKVDACRLAANISEVAAYYARPLEESAAKENWNDLSRTAWKQVTATPLVIDLGKAVDMTGFVYAPANAEAKPTMAFRYKFYISTNGRDWKEVPTTGEFSN
;
A
#
# COMPACT_ATOMS: atom_id res chain seq x y z
N ALA A 1 10.17 -16.00 -12.37
CA ALA A 1 8.71 -16.19 -12.49
C ALA A 1 8.35 -17.64 -12.14
N TRP A 2 7.15 -17.85 -11.64
CA TRP A 2 6.65 -19.15 -11.23
C TRP A 2 5.18 -19.26 -11.66
N THR A 3 4.87 -20.25 -12.50
CA THR A 3 3.50 -20.60 -12.85
C THR A 3 2.99 -21.65 -11.87
N ALA A 4 1.91 -21.34 -11.15
CA ALA A 4 1.41 -22.13 -10.05
C ALA A 4 -0.09 -22.46 -10.19
N ARG A 5 -0.49 -23.61 -9.64
CA ARG A 5 -1.86 -24.11 -9.54
C ARG A 5 -2.27 -24.26 -8.07
N PRO A 6 -3.54 -24.43 -7.75
CA PRO A 6 -3.97 -24.71 -6.38
C PRO A 6 -3.23 -25.91 -5.79
N GLY A 7 -2.70 -25.75 -4.59
CA GLY A 7 -1.88 -26.74 -3.89
C GLY A 7 -0.36 -26.58 -4.10
N ASP A 8 0.08 -25.89 -5.15
CA ASP A 8 1.50 -25.68 -5.40
C ASP A 8 2.12 -24.79 -4.32
N THR A 9 3.37 -25.11 -3.98
CA THR A 9 4.17 -24.36 -3.02
C THR A 9 5.54 -24.03 -3.59
N ARG A 10 6.10 -22.89 -3.20
CA ARG A 10 7.47 -22.54 -3.52
C ARG A 10 8.18 -21.92 -2.32
N VAL A 11 9.42 -22.36 -2.11
CA VAL A 11 10.28 -21.89 -1.02
C VAL A 11 11.30 -20.89 -1.57
N TYR A 12 11.51 -19.81 -0.83
CA TYR A 12 12.46 -18.75 -1.12
C TYR A 12 13.44 -18.62 0.02
N GLN A 13 14.74 -18.58 -0.29
CA GLN A 13 15.79 -18.38 0.70
C GLN A 13 15.88 -16.90 1.08
N LEU A 14 15.98 -16.63 2.36
CA LEU A 14 16.31 -15.32 2.89
C LEU A 14 17.79 -15.27 3.29
N LYS A 15 18.33 -14.07 3.43
CA LYS A 15 19.65 -13.91 4.03
C LYS A 15 19.64 -14.43 5.46
N PRO A 16 20.74 -15.01 5.98
CA PRO A 16 20.81 -15.45 7.37
C PRO A 16 20.42 -14.34 8.35
N LYS A 17 19.64 -14.70 9.37
CA LYS A 17 19.14 -13.77 10.41
C LYS A 17 18.36 -12.56 9.85
N SER A 18 17.58 -12.78 8.79
CA SER A 18 16.71 -11.74 8.26
C SER A 18 15.50 -11.57 9.16
N GLU A 19 15.38 -10.40 9.76
CA GLU A 19 14.13 -9.93 10.34
C GLU A 19 13.30 -9.31 9.24
N ILE A 20 12.03 -9.70 9.14
CA ILE A 20 11.09 -9.22 8.12
C ILE A 20 9.78 -8.81 8.77
N ASN A 21 9.15 -7.76 8.26
CA ASN A 21 7.81 -7.33 8.66
C ASN A 21 6.94 -6.90 7.47
N VAL A 22 7.45 -7.07 6.24
CA VAL A 22 6.71 -6.86 5.00
C VAL A 22 7.03 -7.98 4.03
N VAL A 23 6.02 -8.61 3.48
CA VAL A 23 6.13 -9.54 2.35
C VAL A 23 5.53 -8.89 1.12
N MET A 24 6.22 -8.97 0.00
CA MET A 24 5.75 -8.52 -1.30
C MET A 24 5.52 -9.70 -2.22
N LEU A 25 4.37 -9.72 -2.86
CA LEU A 25 4.03 -10.63 -3.95
C LEU A 25 3.68 -9.81 -5.20
N ARG A 26 4.09 -10.31 -6.36
CA ARG A 26 3.68 -9.77 -7.66
C ARG A 26 3.19 -10.90 -8.56
N GLU A 27 2.08 -10.66 -9.22
CA GLU A 27 1.53 -11.53 -10.25
C GLU A 27 1.74 -10.86 -11.61
N ASP A 28 2.12 -11.63 -12.63
CA ASP A 28 2.07 -11.18 -14.01
C ASP A 28 0.62 -11.15 -14.47
N ILE A 29 0.03 -9.97 -14.46
CA ILE A 29 -1.37 -9.74 -14.83
C ILE A 29 -1.56 -9.41 -16.31
N SER A 30 -0.55 -9.55 -17.16
CA SER A 30 -0.65 -9.28 -18.61
C SER A 30 -1.75 -10.10 -19.29
N LYS A 31 -2.07 -11.27 -18.72
CA LYS A 31 -3.17 -12.15 -19.14
C LYS A 31 -4.34 -12.19 -18.14
N GLY A 32 -4.48 -11.15 -17.34
CA GLY A 32 -5.46 -11.05 -16.26
C GLY A 32 -4.97 -11.63 -14.93
N GLN A 33 -5.54 -11.12 -13.85
CA GLN A 33 -5.29 -11.61 -12.50
C GLN A 33 -5.94 -12.97 -12.28
N ARG A 34 -5.24 -13.91 -11.69
CA ARG A 34 -5.66 -15.30 -11.55
C ARG A 34 -5.61 -15.84 -10.14
N MET A 35 -4.74 -15.27 -9.26
CA MET A 35 -4.66 -15.66 -7.87
C MET A 35 -5.93 -15.28 -7.11
N GLU A 36 -6.53 -16.25 -6.41
CA GLU A 36 -7.76 -16.08 -5.62
C GLU A 36 -7.54 -16.31 -4.13
N ALA A 37 -6.58 -17.14 -3.75
CA ALA A 37 -6.18 -17.32 -2.36
C ALA A 37 -4.74 -17.83 -2.28
N PHE A 38 -4.03 -17.35 -1.26
CA PHE A 38 -2.66 -17.78 -0.97
C PHE A 38 -2.36 -17.72 0.52
N THR A 39 -1.40 -18.55 0.95
CA THR A 39 -0.81 -18.55 2.28
C THR A 39 0.69 -18.29 2.18
N VAL A 40 1.23 -17.47 3.09
CA VAL A 40 2.66 -17.26 3.26
C VAL A 40 3.09 -17.78 4.63
N GLU A 41 4.15 -18.58 4.63
CA GLU A 41 4.74 -19.12 5.85
C GLU A 41 6.21 -18.73 5.92
N ALA A 42 6.73 -18.56 7.14
CA ALA A 42 8.13 -18.30 7.42
C ALA A 42 8.75 -19.49 8.18
N LEU A 43 9.98 -19.87 7.81
CA LEU A 43 10.76 -20.83 8.59
C LEU A 43 11.52 -20.09 9.67
N THR A 44 11.01 -20.17 10.89
CA THR A 44 11.59 -19.62 12.11
C THR A 44 12.47 -20.65 12.83
N ALA A 45 12.97 -20.31 14.02
CA ALA A 45 13.66 -21.29 14.89
C ALA A 45 12.74 -22.45 15.31
N ASP A 46 11.43 -22.17 15.46
CA ASP A 46 10.43 -23.14 15.92
C ASP A 46 9.78 -23.93 14.77
N GLY A 47 10.27 -23.76 13.54
CA GLY A 47 9.72 -24.39 12.35
C GLY A 47 8.89 -23.47 11.47
N TRP A 48 8.10 -24.07 10.57
CA TRP A 48 7.24 -23.30 9.66
C TRP A 48 6.06 -22.70 10.41
N LYS A 49 5.90 -21.40 10.26
CA LYS A 49 4.81 -20.62 10.86
C LYS A 49 4.10 -19.84 9.78
N GLU A 50 2.76 -19.93 9.75
CA GLU A 50 1.93 -19.06 8.92
C GLU A 50 2.07 -17.61 9.40
N ILE A 51 2.40 -16.71 8.48
CA ILE A 51 2.61 -15.27 8.76
C ILE A 51 1.63 -14.38 8.03
N ALA A 52 1.01 -14.87 6.95
CA ALA A 52 0.02 -14.14 6.21
C ALA A 52 -0.88 -15.05 5.37
N LYS A 53 -2.10 -14.62 5.16
CA LYS A 53 -3.05 -15.11 4.15
C LYS A 53 -3.61 -13.97 3.33
N GLY A 54 -4.03 -14.26 2.12
CA GLY A 54 -4.67 -13.26 1.27
C GLY A 54 -5.47 -13.90 0.15
N THR A 55 -6.30 -13.07 -0.50
CA THR A 55 -7.18 -13.52 -1.58
C THR A 55 -6.57 -13.27 -2.94
N THR A 56 -6.19 -12.06 -3.25
CA THR A 56 -5.68 -11.64 -4.57
C THR A 56 -4.28 -11.06 -4.43
N VAL A 57 -3.46 -11.22 -5.46
CA VAL A 57 -2.12 -10.59 -5.52
C VAL A 57 -2.16 -9.35 -6.41
N GLY A 58 -2.65 -9.50 -7.64
CA GLY A 58 -2.61 -8.43 -8.63
C GLY A 58 -1.19 -8.06 -9.04
N TYR A 59 -1.03 -6.89 -9.64
CA TYR A 59 0.29 -6.43 -10.12
C TYR A 59 1.34 -6.39 -9.00
N LYS A 60 0.96 -5.96 -7.78
CA LYS A 60 1.84 -5.90 -6.62
C LYS A 60 1.02 -5.83 -5.33
N ARG A 61 1.33 -6.70 -4.40
CA ARG A 61 0.74 -6.69 -3.06
C ARG A 61 1.83 -6.65 -1.99
N LEU A 62 1.72 -5.69 -1.09
CA LEU A 62 2.53 -5.58 0.11
C LEU A 62 1.68 -6.01 1.30
N ILE A 63 2.22 -6.91 2.11
CA ILE A 63 1.54 -7.47 3.28
C ILE A 63 2.39 -7.15 4.50
N ARG A 64 1.86 -6.33 5.40
CA ARG A 64 2.49 -6.09 6.70
C ARG A 64 2.19 -7.25 7.63
N ILE A 65 3.21 -7.68 8.35
CA ILE A 65 3.16 -8.75 9.34
C ILE A 65 3.86 -8.27 10.61
N PRO A 66 3.60 -8.87 11.78
CA PRO A 66 4.49 -8.72 12.93
C PRO A 66 5.92 -9.10 12.56
N ALA A 67 6.90 -8.36 13.10
CA ALA A 67 8.30 -8.64 12.83
C ALA A 67 8.66 -10.08 13.23
N VAL A 68 9.33 -10.79 12.34
CA VAL A 68 9.73 -12.19 12.55
C VAL A 68 11.11 -12.43 11.95
N GLU A 69 11.98 -13.10 12.70
CA GLU A 69 13.25 -13.62 12.17
C GLU A 69 12.98 -14.92 11.41
N ALA A 70 13.37 -14.97 10.14
CA ALA A 70 13.15 -16.11 9.28
C ALA A 70 14.35 -16.41 8.38
N ARG A 71 14.50 -17.70 8.03
CA ARG A 71 15.53 -18.19 7.10
C ARG A 71 14.97 -18.44 5.71
N GLN A 72 13.71 -18.76 5.62
CA GLN A 72 13.01 -19.07 4.37
C GLN A 72 11.57 -18.53 4.43
N LEU A 73 11.03 -18.24 3.26
CA LEU A 73 9.60 -18.04 3.06
C LEU A 73 9.05 -19.16 2.18
N ARG A 74 7.85 -19.62 2.47
CA ARG A 74 7.10 -20.52 1.63
C ARG A 74 5.80 -19.85 1.22
N VAL A 75 5.57 -19.74 -0.09
CA VAL A 75 4.31 -19.27 -0.64
C VAL A 75 3.54 -20.49 -1.16
N LYS A 76 2.31 -20.63 -0.70
CA LYS A 76 1.37 -21.65 -1.12
C LYS A 76 0.22 -21.01 -1.87
N VAL A 77 -0.14 -21.56 -3.02
CA VAL A 77 -1.33 -21.17 -3.77
C VAL A 77 -2.50 -22.00 -3.29
N ASP A 78 -3.46 -21.38 -2.64
CA ASP A 78 -4.63 -22.08 -2.09
C ASP A 78 -5.76 -22.15 -3.12
N ALA A 79 -5.95 -21.08 -3.93
CA ALA A 79 -6.91 -21.05 -5.02
C ALA A 79 -6.48 -20.13 -6.17
N CYS A 80 -6.80 -20.50 -7.39
CA CYS A 80 -6.66 -19.64 -8.58
C CYS A 80 -7.65 -20.11 -9.68
N ARG A 81 -8.14 -19.16 -10.51
CA ARG A 81 -9.07 -19.46 -11.63
C ARG A 81 -8.41 -20.26 -12.73
N LEU A 82 -7.18 -19.88 -13.04
CA LEU A 82 -6.28 -20.53 -13.99
C LEU A 82 -4.90 -20.52 -13.36
N ALA A 83 -3.93 -21.22 -13.95
CA ALA A 83 -2.56 -21.18 -13.46
C ALA A 83 -2.07 -19.72 -13.30
N ALA A 84 -1.76 -19.32 -12.08
CA ALA A 84 -1.31 -17.97 -11.74
C ALA A 84 0.20 -17.82 -12.01
N ASN A 85 0.62 -16.70 -12.56
CA ASN A 85 2.02 -16.41 -12.84
C ASN A 85 2.57 -15.45 -11.77
N ILE A 86 3.26 -15.98 -10.78
CA ILE A 86 3.92 -15.19 -9.75
C ILE A 86 5.27 -14.74 -10.31
N SER A 87 5.39 -13.44 -10.58
CA SER A 87 6.57 -12.84 -11.18
C SER A 87 7.67 -12.55 -10.17
N GLU A 88 7.29 -12.20 -8.92
CA GLU A 88 8.23 -11.84 -7.87
C GLU A 88 7.67 -12.14 -6.48
N VAL A 89 8.56 -12.58 -5.59
CA VAL A 89 8.33 -12.68 -4.15
C VAL A 89 9.54 -12.06 -3.45
N ALA A 90 9.29 -11.12 -2.54
CA ALA A 90 10.35 -10.48 -1.76
C ALA A 90 9.89 -10.25 -0.31
N ALA A 91 10.85 -10.06 0.57
CA ALA A 91 10.60 -9.72 1.96
C ALA A 91 11.51 -8.58 2.40
N TYR A 92 10.99 -7.72 3.26
CA TYR A 92 11.67 -6.52 3.73
C TYR A 92 11.46 -6.34 5.24
N TYR A 93 12.39 -5.64 5.85
CA TYR A 93 12.16 -4.98 7.12
C TYR A 93 11.92 -3.49 6.86
N ALA A 94 10.69 -3.05 7.02
CA ALA A 94 10.32 -1.65 6.98
C ALA A 94 10.31 -1.13 8.42
N ARG A 95 11.18 -0.19 8.73
CA ARG A 95 11.14 0.47 10.04
C ARG A 95 9.74 1.02 10.29
N PRO A 96 9.16 0.85 11.48
CA PRO A 96 7.97 1.58 11.86
C PRO A 96 8.24 3.07 11.65
N LEU A 97 7.36 3.75 10.95
CA LEU A 97 7.36 5.22 11.01
C LEU A 97 7.16 5.56 12.48
N GLU A 98 8.12 6.25 13.07
CA GLU A 98 7.94 6.76 14.42
C GLU A 98 6.68 7.63 14.40
N GLU A 99 5.67 7.23 15.16
CA GLU A 99 4.36 7.92 15.20
C GLU A 99 4.50 9.39 15.59
N SER A 100 5.56 9.73 16.32
CA SER A 100 5.93 11.09 16.70
C SER A 100 6.37 11.94 15.51
N ALA A 101 7.23 11.42 14.62
CA ALA A 101 7.70 12.17 13.46
C ALA A 101 6.60 12.41 12.42
N ALA A 102 5.64 11.47 12.30
CA ALA A 102 4.50 11.65 11.41
C ALA A 102 3.49 12.67 11.95
N LYS A 103 3.28 12.73 13.28
CA LYS A 103 2.33 13.67 13.91
C LYS A 103 2.84 15.09 14.00
N GLU A 104 4.14 15.31 14.11
CA GLU A 104 4.70 16.67 14.27
C GLU A 104 4.75 17.48 12.98
N ASN A 105 4.73 16.83 11.82
CA ASN A 105 4.81 17.50 10.51
C ASN A 105 3.52 17.57 9.71
N TRP A 106 2.43 16.98 10.23
CA TRP A 106 1.14 17.06 9.54
C TRP A 106 0.39 18.31 9.97
N ASN A 107 0.19 19.21 9.04
CA ASN A 107 -0.80 20.29 9.19
C ASN A 107 -2.18 19.65 9.01
N ASP A 108 -2.73 19.11 10.11
CA ASP A 108 -4.05 18.48 10.10
C ASP A 108 -5.11 19.56 9.87
N LEU A 109 -5.51 19.71 8.62
CA LEU A 109 -6.49 20.69 8.19
C LEU A 109 -7.86 20.46 8.84
N SER A 110 -8.13 19.30 9.44
CA SER A 110 -9.35 19.08 10.21
C SER A 110 -9.38 19.85 11.53
N ARG A 111 -8.21 20.29 12.01
CA ARG A 111 -8.02 21.00 13.29
C ARG A 111 -7.51 22.43 13.14
N THR A 112 -7.09 22.81 11.94
CA THR A 112 -6.64 24.18 11.65
C THR A 112 -7.79 25.02 11.13
N ALA A 113 -7.73 26.35 11.38
CA ALA A 113 -8.69 27.30 10.83
C ALA A 113 -8.44 27.45 9.32
N TRP A 114 -9.02 26.54 8.53
CA TRP A 114 -9.09 26.67 7.08
C TRP A 114 -10.51 26.95 6.65
N LYS A 115 -10.66 27.58 5.51
CA LYS A 115 -11.96 27.90 4.94
C LYS A 115 -12.12 27.19 3.60
N GLN A 116 -13.17 26.38 3.47
CA GLN A 116 -13.59 25.88 2.18
C GLN A 116 -14.23 27.03 1.40
N VAL A 117 -13.63 27.37 0.26
CA VAL A 117 -14.09 28.48 -0.60
C VAL A 117 -15.08 27.96 -1.64
N THR A 118 -14.79 26.81 -2.25
CA THR A 118 -15.67 26.15 -3.22
C THR A 118 -15.72 24.65 -2.97
N ALA A 119 -16.81 24.00 -3.38
CA ALA A 119 -16.97 22.55 -3.29
C ALA A 119 -16.50 21.83 -4.56
N THR A 120 -16.53 22.50 -5.72
CA THR A 120 -16.21 21.88 -7.02
C THR A 120 -15.60 22.92 -7.96
N PRO A 121 -14.30 22.94 -8.22
CA PRO A 121 -13.28 22.15 -7.51
C PRO A 121 -13.22 22.50 -6.03
N LEU A 122 -12.72 21.57 -5.20
CA LEU A 122 -12.47 21.86 -3.78
C LEU A 122 -11.32 22.84 -3.66
N VAL A 123 -11.58 24.03 -3.14
CA VAL A 123 -10.57 25.05 -2.85
C VAL A 123 -10.49 25.26 -1.34
N ILE A 124 -9.28 25.17 -0.80
CA ILE A 124 -8.97 25.35 0.61
C ILE A 124 -8.03 26.54 0.74
N ASP A 125 -8.44 27.54 1.52
CA ASP A 125 -7.59 28.67 1.89
C ASP A 125 -6.95 28.41 3.25
N LEU A 126 -5.62 28.36 3.30
CA LEU A 126 -4.84 28.10 4.51
C LEU A 126 -4.61 29.38 5.34
N GLY A 127 -5.10 30.54 4.89
CA GLY A 127 -4.98 31.82 5.56
C GLY A 127 -3.57 32.45 5.51
N LYS A 128 -2.56 31.69 5.15
CA LYS A 128 -1.16 32.10 4.95
C LYS A 128 -0.43 31.17 4.00
N ALA A 129 0.66 31.66 3.40
CA ALA A 129 1.55 30.80 2.65
C ALA A 129 2.25 29.80 3.58
N VAL A 130 2.26 28.53 3.19
CA VAL A 130 2.92 27.43 3.91
C VAL A 130 3.73 26.59 2.93
N ASP A 131 4.85 26.06 3.39
CA ASP A 131 5.61 25.07 2.63
C ASP A 131 4.92 23.71 2.78
N MET A 132 4.61 23.09 1.64
CA MET A 132 3.93 21.79 1.60
C MET A 132 4.81 20.76 0.89
N THR A 133 5.00 19.61 1.51
CA THR A 133 5.69 18.45 0.92
C THR A 133 4.74 17.35 0.45
N GLY A 134 3.48 17.42 0.83
CA GLY A 134 2.46 16.45 0.46
C GLY A 134 1.10 16.79 1.04
N PHE A 135 0.10 16.01 0.68
CA PHE A 135 -1.23 16.07 1.28
C PHE A 135 -1.80 14.68 1.45
N VAL A 136 -2.73 14.55 2.38
CA VAL A 136 -3.48 13.31 2.64
C VAL A 136 -4.96 13.59 2.49
N TYR A 137 -5.62 12.72 1.76
CA TYR A 137 -7.07 12.66 1.70
C TYR A 137 -7.58 11.49 2.54
N ALA A 138 -8.38 11.78 3.56
CA ALA A 138 -9.04 10.79 4.38
C ALA A 138 -10.57 10.96 4.21
N PRO A 139 -11.27 10.01 3.57
CA PRO A 139 -12.72 10.08 3.46
C PRO A 139 -13.36 9.93 4.84
N ALA A 140 -14.38 10.73 5.11
CA ALA A 140 -15.09 10.72 6.41
C ALA A 140 -15.79 9.38 6.71
N ASN A 141 -16.16 8.65 5.65
CA ASN A 141 -16.76 7.33 5.76
C ASN A 141 -16.19 6.42 4.67
N ALA A 142 -15.29 5.50 5.04
CA ALA A 142 -14.67 4.55 4.14
C ALA A 142 -15.69 3.56 3.51
N GLU A 143 -16.86 3.38 4.09
CA GLU A 143 -17.92 2.51 3.57
C GLU A 143 -18.79 3.20 2.50
N ALA A 144 -18.79 4.51 2.46
CA ALA A 144 -19.55 5.30 1.48
C ALA A 144 -18.82 5.40 0.13
N LYS A 145 -18.56 4.26 -0.49
CA LYS A 145 -17.81 4.15 -1.77
C LYS A 145 -18.22 5.13 -2.89
N PRO A 146 -19.50 5.51 -3.08
CA PRO A 146 -19.86 6.43 -4.17
C PRO A 146 -19.34 7.86 -4.00
N THR A 147 -18.89 8.23 -2.81
CA THR A 147 -18.45 9.61 -2.50
C THR A 147 -16.94 9.75 -2.37
N MET A 148 -16.18 8.68 -2.59
CA MET A 148 -14.73 8.71 -2.53
C MET A 148 -14.14 9.24 -3.83
N ALA A 149 -13.17 10.14 -3.72
CA ALA A 149 -12.38 10.57 -4.85
C ALA A 149 -11.32 9.52 -5.18
N PHE A 150 -11.35 8.96 -6.39
CA PHE A 150 -10.34 8.01 -6.87
C PHE A 150 -9.29 8.68 -7.73
N ARG A 151 -9.68 9.76 -8.45
CA ARG A 151 -8.80 10.54 -9.32
C ARG A 151 -8.87 12.01 -8.94
N TYR A 152 -7.72 12.68 -9.04
CA TYR A 152 -7.62 14.09 -8.70
C TYR A 152 -6.53 14.78 -9.51
N LYS A 153 -6.63 16.09 -9.60
CA LYS A 153 -5.55 17.00 -9.96
C LYS A 153 -5.32 17.95 -8.80
N PHE A 154 -4.06 18.19 -8.49
CA PHE A 154 -3.67 19.01 -7.36
C PHE A 154 -3.05 20.32 -7.85
N TYR A 155 -3.55 21.43 -7.36
CA TYR A 155 -3.09 22.77 -7.71
C TYR A 155 -2.75 23.55 -6.45
N ILE A 156 -1.76 24.43 -6.55
CA ILE A 156 -1.38 25.38 -5.50
C ILE A 156 -1.44 26.79 -6.02
N SER A 157 -1.75 27.73 -5.12
CA SER A 157 -1.75 29.16 -5.39
C SER A 157 -1.35 29.92 -4.15
N THR A 158 -0.60 31.01 -4.31
CA THR A 158 -0.25 31.94 -3.22
C THR A 158 -1.16 33.17 -3.15
N ASN A 159 -2.01 33.37 -4.16
CA ASN A 159 -2.87 34.54 -4.27
C ASN A 159 -4.34 34.21 -4.57
N GLY A 160 -4.69 32.91 -4.70
CA GLY A 160 -6.06 32.45 -5.00
C GLY A 160 -6.54 32.75 -6.44
N ARG A 161 -5.68 33.26 -7.31
CA ARG A 161 -6.01 33.60 -8.70
C ARG A 161 -5.19 32.80 -9.70
N ASP A 162 -3.88 32.75 -9.49
CA ASP A 162 -2.95 32.06 -10.37
C ASP A 162 -2.65 30.69 -9.78
N TRP A 163 -3.11 29.64 -10.46
CA TRP A 163 -3.03 28.26 -10.00
C TRP A 163 -2.00 27.48 -10.81
N LYS A 164 -1.10 26.79 -10.11
CA LYS A 164 -0.09 25.92 -10.71
C LYS A 164 -0.40 24.48 -10.39
N GLU A 165 -0.51 23.63 -11.43
CA GLU A 165 -0.63 22.18 -11.25
C GLU A 165 0.66 21.61 -10.67
N VAL A 166 0.53 20.79 -9.63
CA VAL A 166 1.63 20.04 -9.03
C VAL A 166 1.56 18.62 -9.53
N PRO A 167 2.61 18.10 -10.18
CA PRO A 167 2.65 16.71 -10.60
C PRO A 167 2.48 15.77 -9.41
N THR A 168 1.50 14.88 -9.51
CA THR A 168 1.19 13.85 -8.51
C THR A 168 0.85 12.55 -9.21
N THR A 169 0.62 11.47 -8.47
CA THR A 169 0.14 10.21 -9.08
C THR A 169 -1.22 10.35 -9.76
N GLY A 170 -2.02 11.36 -9.38
CA GLY A 170 -3.36 11.59 -9.91
C GLY A 170 -4.42 10.61 -9.43
N GLU A 171 -4.04 9.62 -8.64
CA GLU A 171 -4.91 8.57 -8.10
C GLU A 171 -4.62 8.34 -6.62
N PHE A 172 -5.69 8.13 -5.84
CA PHE A 172 -5.55 7.62 -4.47
C PHE A 172 -5.52 6.09 -4.54
N SER A 173 -4.43 5.49 -4.04
CA SER A 173 -4.32 4.05 -3.87
C SER A 173 -4.90 3.65 -2.52
N ASN A 174 -5.74 2.63 -2.51
CA ASN A 174 -6.19 1.96 -1.29
C ASN A 174 -5.09 1.09 -0.69
#